data_b1139f659b4978b87f47872f5e4b6492
#
_entry.id   b1139f659b4978b87f47872f5e4b6492
#
_cell.length_a   1.000
_cell.length_b   1.000
_cell.length_c   1.000
_cell.angle_alpha   90.00
_cell.angle_beta   90.00
_cell.angle_gamma   90.00
#
_symmetry.space_group_name_H-M   'P 1'
#
loop_
_entity.id
_entity.type
_entity.pdbx_description
1 polymer ?
#
loop_
_entity_poly.entity_id
_entity_poly.type
_entity_poly.pdbx_seq_one_letter_code
_entity_poly.pdbx_strand_id
1 'polypeptide(L)'
;MSIQDRVFGKPLATSEERAEHIGVAAGIPIFGLDALTSAAYGPEAAMALLIPLGLLGTTYILPIISTILVLLVIVFFSYRQTIQAYPSGGGSYTVATENLGHGAGLLAAAALMIDYILTAAVGISAGVTALTSAVPGLQPHTLLLCLFILAILTVINLRGVKDTGTAFIIPTFLFIGTLLTLIVVGVYKTYAAGGHPLPVSPIPPALPQTVKYLGYWLMLKAFSSGCAAMTGVEAVSNGVMAFGEPRAKRAQQTLTIIIVILIVLLYGTAWLAKHYGIMAMNPDETGYQSLLSLLVTAVFGRGWFYYTTMGSVLLALALSANTAFADFPRLVRAIAIQDYLPHVFILRGRRLLFSHGVYALTTFTAIILILFKGVTDRLIPLYAIGAFLAFTLSQAGMVIHWKKQEGDHKGRGWHMFVNGIGAVATGITTCIVLASKFMSGAWVTALLIPILILLMLAVKRHYNRIKAEMAECAPINLDNLEQPLVVIPMARWDRITEKALRFGLLMSKEVKVVHIHAEGEGDPGLEHQWDDMIMAPLRAHHMQEPELVTITSSYRFILQPLMEYILELEEQNPGRKVAVLLPELVVRHWWENALHNQRVQLLKLLLLVRGNQRIVVVNIPWYL
;
A
#
# COMPACT_ATOMS: atom_id res chain seq x y z
N MET A 1 -26.29 -7.90 -14.81
CA MET A 1 -25.20 -7.58 -13.86
C MET A 1 -23.89 -7.74 -14.60
N SER A 2 -23.09 -6.68 -14.66
CA SER A 2 -21.75 -6.78 -15.27
C SER A 2 -20.84 -7.72 -14.46
N ILE A 3 -19.81 -8.29 -15.09
CA ILE A 3 -18.81 -9.12 -14.40
C ILE A 3 -18.18 -8.31 -13.25
N GLN A 4 -17.96 -7.01 -13.46
CA GLN A 4 -17.46 -6.09 -12.44
C GLN A 4 -18.39 -5.99 -11.23
N ASP A 5 -19.72 -6.00 -11.41
CA ASP A 5 -20.66 -5.96 -10.29
C ASP A 5 -20.70 -7.27 -9.49
N ARG A 6 -20.40 -8.39 -10.16
CA ARG A 6 -20.29 -9.71 -9.47
C ARG A 6 -19.00 -9.80 -8.65
N VAL A 7 -17.88 -9.32 -9.18
CA VAL A 7 -16.56 -9.41 -8.52
C VAL A 7 -16.41 -8.33 -7.46
N PHE A 8 -16.73 -7.05 -7.77
CA PHE A 8 -16.46 -5.90 -6.89
C PHE A 8 -17.70 -5.33 -6.20
N GLY A 9 -18.88 -5.88 -6.45
CA GLY A 9 -20.15 -5.39 -5.90
C GLY A 9 -20.70 -4.15 -6.63
N LYS A 10 -21.98 -3.83 -6.37
CA LYS A 10 -22.64 -2.63 -6.94
C LYS A 10 -22.03 -1.34 -6.41
N PRO A 11 -21.97 -0.25 -7.21
CA PRO A 11 -21.57 1.07 -6.72
C PRO A 11 -22.42 1.51 -5.54
N LEU A 12 -21.82 2.22 -4.58
CA LEU A 12 -22.50 2.85 -3.45
C LEU A 12 -22.61 4.34 -3.70
N ALA A 13 -23.77 4.93 -3.36
CA ALA A 13 -23.95 6.37 -3.39
C ALA A 13 -23.19 7.03 -2.24
N THR A 14 -22.72 8.27 -2.41
CA THR A 14 -21.99 9.02 -1.37
C THR A 14 -22.82 9.19 -0.09
N SER A 15 -24.15 9.25 -0.21
CA SER A 15 -25.09 9.32 0.91
C SER A 15 -25.18 8.03 1.73
N GLU A 16 -24.66 6.90 1.21
CA GLU A 16 -24.65 5.60 1.90
C GLU A 16 -23.42 5.39 2.79
N GLU A 17 -22.57 6.42 2.92
CA GLU A 17 -21.45 6.41 3.86
C GLU A 17 -22.01 6.43 5.29
N ARG A 18 -22.00 5.27 5.95
CA ARG A 18 -22.38 5.14 7.36
C ARG A 18 -21.15 5.25 8.24
N ALA A 19 -21.22 6.11 9.25
CA ALA A 19 -20.25 6.09 10.34
C ALA A 19 -20.45 4.78 11.12
N GLU A 20 -19.47 3.87 11.06
CA GLU A 20 -19.48 2.67 11.90
C GLU A 20 -19.19 3.07 13.34
N HIS A 21 -20.02 2.62 14.27
CA HIS A 21 -19.82 2.82 15.70
C HIS A 21 -19.46 1.49 16.35
N ILE A 22 -18.15 1.25 16.50
CA ILE A 22 -17.62 -0.02 17.01
C ILE A 22 -17.55 0.02 18.55
N GLY A 23 -17.98 -1.08 19.19
CA GLY A 23 -17.79 -1.30 20.63
C GLY A 23 -16.40 -1.87 20.95
N VAL A 24 -16.06 -1.95 22.24
CA VAL A 24 -14.77 -2.47 22.72
C VAL A 24 -14.49 -3.90 22.23
N ALA A 25 -15.49 -4.78 22.36
CA ALA A 25 -15.33 -6.20 21.97
C ALA A 25 -15.07 -6.38 20.46
N ALA A 26 -15.76 -5.60 19.61
CA ALA A 26 -15.54 -5.61 18.17
C ALA A 26 -14.23 -4.90 17.77
N GLY A 27 -13.76 -3.96 18.59
CA GLY A 27 -12.48 -3.28 18.39
C GLY A 27 -11.26 -4.20 18.49
N ILE A 28 -11.34 -5.26 19.31
CA ILE A 28 -10.25 -6.24 19.47
C ILE A 28 -9.92 -6.92 18.14
N PRO A 29 -10.85 -7.58 17.43
CA PRO A 29 -10.55 -8.23 16.16
C PRO A 29 -10.25 -7.24 15.02
N ILE A 30 -10.82 -6.02 15.05
CA ILE A 30 -10.65 -5.05 13.95
C ILE A 30 -9.28 -4.35 14.02
N PHE A 31 -8.84 -3.95 15.21
CA PHE A 31 -7.62 -3.17 15.41
C PHE A 31 -6.50 -3.92 16.13
N GLY A 32 -6.82 -5.01 16.84
CA GLY A 32 -5.85 -5.74 17.63
C GLY A 32 -5.32 -7.00 16.97
N LEU A 33 -5.92 -7.43 15.84
CA LEU A 33 -5.57 -8.73 15.26
C LEU A 33 -4.11 -8.78 14.81
N ASP A 34 -3.57 -7.71 14.23
CA ASP A 34 -2.17 -7.62 13.83
C ASP A 34 -1.23 -7.75 15.05
N ALA A 35 -1.46 -6.98 16.09
CA ALA A 35 -0.67 -7.07 17.32
C ALA A 35 -0.77 -8.47 17.96
N LEU A 36 -1.99 -9.03 18.10
CA LEU A 36 -2.22 -10.31 18.75
C LEU A 36 -1.59 -11.48 17.99
N THR A 37 -1.67 -11.46 16.66
CA THR A 37 -1.11 -12.56 15.83
C THR A 37 0.40 -12.55 15.79
N SER A 38 1.06 -11.45 16.16
CA SER A 38 2.52 -11.40 16.30
C SER A 38 3.03 -12.35 17.39
N ALA A 39 2.16 -12.77 18.34
CA ALA A 39 2.49 -13.82 19.30
C ALA A 39 2.78 -15.19 18.66
N ALA A 40 2.29 -15.43 17.44
CA ALA A 40 2.54 -16.69 16.74
C ALA A 40 3.95 -16.79 16.15
N TYR A 41 4.56 -15.66 15.76
CA TYR A 41 5.89 -15.66 15.13
C TYR A 41 6.96 -14.89 15.92
N GLY A 42 6.59 -14.00 16.84
CA GLY A 42 7.54 -13.17 17.59
C GLY A 42 8.56 -13.97 18.42
N PRO A 43 8.12 -14.89 19.28
CA PRO A 43 9.03 -15.77 20.02
C PRO A 43 9.90 -16.64 19.09
N GLU A 44 9.34 -17.15 17.99
CA GLU A 44 10.05 -17.92 16.98
C GLU A 44 11.16 -17.09 16.33
N ALA A 45 10.86 -15.85 15.93
CA ALA A 45 11.82 -14.94 15.33
C ALA A 45 13.02 -14.63 16.25
N ALA A 46 12.79 -14.53 17.56
CA ALA A 46 13.87 -14.39 18.53
C ALA A 46 14.68 -15.69 18.68
N MET A 47 13.99 -16.85 18.75
CA MET A 47 14.62 -18.16 18.95
C MET A 47 15.39 -18.63 17.72
N ALA A 48 14.96 -18.30 16.51
CA ALA A 48 15.66 -18.64 15.28
C ALA A 48 17.13 -18.15 15.28
N LEU A 49 17.39 -16.99 15.89
CA LEU A 49 18.76 -16.49 16.04
C LEU A 49 19.52 -17.13 17.18
N LEU A 50 18.86 -17.85 18.10
CA LEU A 50 19.48 -18.60 19.19
C LEU A 50 19.78 -20.05 18.82
N ILE A 51 19.42 -20.53 17.62
CA ILE A 51 19.69 -21.88 17.10
C ILE A 51 21.17 -22.29 17.31
N PRO A 52 22.20 -21.45 17.09
CA PRO A 52 23.59 -21.82 17.31
C PRO A 52 23.96 -22.19 18.75
N LEU A 53 23.11 -21.82 19.72
CA LEU A 53 23.27 -22.17 21.12
C LEU A 53 22.68 -23.55 21.48
N GLY A 54 21.99 -24.21 20.55
CA GLY A 54 21.27 -25.44 20.82
C GLY A 54 20.26 -25.26 21.97
N LEU A 55 20.12 -26.24 22.85
CA LEU A 55 19.20 -26.18 23.99
C LEU A 55 19.47 -25.01 24.95
N LEU A 56 20.70 -24.48 25.02
CA LEU A 56 20.98 -23.29 25.83
C LEU A 56 20.22 -22.06 25.35
N GLY A 57 19.85 -22.01 24.09
CA GLY A 57 19.02 -20.93 23.54
C GLY A 57 17.68 -20.78 24.26
N THR A 58 17.07 -21.88 24.74
CA THR A 58 15.81 -21.85 25.48
C THR A 58 15.92 -21.15 26.83
N THR A 59 17.09 -21.08 27.45
CA THR A 59 17.28 -20.36 28.70
C THR A 59 17.27 -18.84 28.53
N TYR A 60 17.69 -18.35 27.37
CA TYR A 60 17.78 -16.90 27.06
C TYR A 60 16.50 -16.31 26.50
N ILE A 61 15.53 -17.12 26.03
CA ILE A 61 14.31 -16.59 25.41
C ILE A 61 13.47 -15.78 26.41
N LEU A 62 13.32 -16.20 27.65
CA LEU A 62 12.53 -15.50 28.65
C LEU A 62 13.09 -14.09 28.99
N PRO A 63 14.39 -13.91 29.29
CA PRO A 63 14.97 -12.58 29.44
C PRO A 63 14.75 -11.67 28.24
N ILE A 64 14.91 -12.21 27.01
CA ILE A 64 14.72 -11.44 25.78
C ILE A 64 13.26 -11.01 25.64
N ILE A 65 12.31 -11.95 25.77
CA ILE A 65 10.88 -11.63 25.69
C ILE A 65 10.47 -10.68 26.81
N SER A 66 10.97 -10.86 28.04
CA SER A 66 10.68 -9.93 29.15
C SER A 66 11.13 -8.50 28.83
N THR A 67 12.30 -8.31 28.20
CA THR A 67 12.78 -6.99 27.78
C THR A 67 11.86 -6.39 26.70
N ILE A 68 11.39 -7.20 25.74
CA ILE A 68 10.42 -6.76 24.73
C ILE A 68 9.10 -6.38 25.38
N LEU A 69 8.61 -7.12 26.37
CA LEU A 69 7.39 -6.82 27.09
C LEU A 69 7.48 -5.51 27.89
N VAL A 70 8.63 -5.22 28.50
CA VAL A 70 8.86 -3.91 29.15
C VAL A 70 8.75 -2.78 28.14
N LEU A 71 9.37 -2.92 26.97
CA LEU A 71 9.28 -1.94 25.90
C LEU A 71 7.83 -1.79 25.38
N LEU A 72 7.10 -2.89 25.25
CA LEU A 72 5.68 -2.92 24.87
C LEU A 72 4.81 -2.12 25.86
N VAL A 73 5.06 -2.30 27.18
CA VAL A 73 4.33 -1.55 28.22
C VAL A 73 4.64 -0.06 28.14
N ILE A 74 5.87 0.34 27.87
CA ILE A 74 6.24 1.77 27.67
C ILE A 74 5.48 2.34 26.45
N VAL A 75 5.48 1.64 25.34
CA VAL A 75 4.78 2.03 24.10
C VAL A 75 3.27 2.09 24.35
N PHE A 76 2.70 1.15 25.08
CA PHE A 76 1.29 1.14 25.49
C PHE A 76 0.87 2.41 26.23
N PHE A 77 1.62 2.81 27.24
CA PHE A 77 1.30 4.03 27.99
C PHE A 77 1.40 5.29 27.13
N SER A 78 2.33 5.33 26.19
CA SER A 78 2.45 6.40 25.22
C SER A 78 1.24 6.49 24.30
N TYR A 79 0.86 5.36 23.63
CA TYR A 79 -0.29 5.36 22.73
C TYR A 79 -1.62 5.60 23.43
N ARG A 80 -1.75 5.20 24.69
CA ARG A 80 -2.93 5.55 25.49
C ARG A 80 -3.10 7.06 25.64
N GLN A 81 -2.00 7.80 25.76
CA GLN A 81 -2.00 9.26 25.80
C GLN A 81 -2.26 9.87 24.40
N THR A 82 -1.68 9.29 23.36
CA THR A 82 -1.94 9.71 21.98
C THR A 82 -3.42 9.61 21.62
N ILE A 83 -4.09 8.51 21.97
CA ILE A 83 -5.55 8.32 21.79
C ILE A 83 -6.36 9.42 22.49
N GLN A 84 -5.90 9.87 23.67
CA GLN A 84 -6.58 10.93 24.41
C GLN A 84 -6.37 12.31 23.77
N ALA A 85 -5.15 12.58 23.28
CA ALA A 85 -4.79 13.85 22.68
C ALA A 85 -5.37 14.02 21.25
N TYR A 86 -5.55 12.91 20.53
CA TYR A 86 -6.01 12.89 19.15
C TYR A 86 -7.27 12.04 18.97
N PRO A 87 -8.44 12.47 19.48
CA PRO A 87 -9.69 11.71 19.36
C PRO A 87 -10.22 11.61 17.91
N SER A 88 -9.70 12.44 17.01
CA SER A 88 -9.97 12.39 15.56
C SER A 88 -9.09 11.39 14.80
N GLY A 89 -8.26 10.60 15.51
CA GLY A 89 -7.28 9.69 14.94
C GLY A 89 -5.91 10.37 14.79
N GLY A 90 -4.96 9.96 15.63
CA GLY A 90 -3.60 10.50 15.66
C GLY A 90 -2.58 9.42 15.32
N GLY A 91 -2.52 9.00 14.07
CA GLY A 91 -1.43 8.14 13.62
C GLY A 91 -0.07 8.83 13.72
N SER A 92 1.01 8.04 13.76
CA SER A 92 2.38 8.57 13.91
C SER A 92 2.72 9.65 12.88
N TYR A 93 2.17 9.57 11.67
CA TYR A 93 2.31 10.60 10.64
C TYR A 93 1.73 11.96 11.08
N THR A 94 0.49 11.96 11.57
CA THR A 94 -0.21 13.19 11.99
C THR A 94 0.51 13.82 13.18
N VAL A 95 0.82 13.02 14.20
CA VAL A 95 1.51 13.49 15.42
C VAL A 95 2.89 14.06 15.07
N ALA A 96 3.66 13.39 14.23
CA ALA A 96 4.97 13.88 13.79
C ALA A 96 4.86 15.17 12.97
N THR A 97 3.92 15.23 12.02
CA THR A 97 3.74 16.42 11.16
C THR A 97 3.36 17.65 11.95
N GLU A 98 2.39 17.53 12.87
CA GLU A 98 1.86 18.67 13.64
C GLU A 98 2.84 19.18 14.71
N ASN A 99 3.62 18.29 15.30
CA ASN A 99 4.46 18.66 16.44
C ASN A 99 5.93 18.83 16.09
N LEU A 100 6.48 17.99 15.19
CA LEU A 100 7.90 18.01 14.79
C LEU A 100 8.11 18.68 13.43
N GLY A 101 7.02 18.93 12.68
CA GLY A 101 7.05 19.57 11.37
C GLY A 101 7.07 18.58 10.19
N HIS A 102 6.96 19.14 8.97
CA HIS A 102 6.75 18.36 7.74
C HIS A 102 7.87 17.34 7.45
N GLY A 103 9.13 17.66 7.75
CA GLY A 103 10.24 16.73 7.51
C GLY A 103 10.14 15.44 8.34
N ALA A 104 9.82 15.59 9.65
CA ALA A 104 9.58 14.44 10.53
C ALA A 104 8.32 13.68 10.13
N GLY A 105 7.27 14.40 9.68
CA GLY A 105 6.07 13.79 9.11
C GLY A 105 6.37 12.92 7.89
N LEU A 106 7.16 13.41 6.94
CA LEU A 106 7.55 12.63 5.75
C LEU A 106 8.39 11.41 6.11
N LEU A 107 9.27 11.52 7.11
CA LEU A 107 10.03 10.39 7.63
C LEU A 107 9.11 9.33 8.24
N ALA A 108 8.12 9.75 9.06
CA ALA A 108 7.11 8.84 9.62
C ALA A 108 6.23 8.21 8.52
N ALA A 109 5.84 9.00 7.51
CA ALA A 109 5.07 8.52 6.38
C ALA A 109 5.79 7.44 5.58
N ALA A 110 7.06 7.68 5.21
CA ALA A 110 7.87 6.71 4.47
C ALA A 110 8.08 5.42 5.29
N ALA A 111 8.37 5.55 6.58
CA ALA A 111 8.51 4.43 7.50
C ALA A 111 7.23 3.59 7.59
N LEU A 112 6.07 4.22 7.80
CA LEU A 112 4.76 3.55 7.86
C LEU A 112 4.34 2.92 6.54
N MET A 113 4.63 3.55 5.39
CA MET A 113 4.31 2.95 4.09
C MET A 113 5.03 1.61 3.91
N ILE A 114 6.31 1.56 4.26
CA ILE A 114 7.09 0.31 4.20
C ILE A 114 6.58 -0.70 5.24
N ASP A 115 6.28 -0.24 6.43
CA ASP A 115 5.78 -1.07 7.53
C ASP A 115 4.48 -1.78 7.16
N TYR A 116 3.48 -1.08 6.62
CA TYR A 116 2.22 -1.68 6.19
C TYR A 116 2.37 -2.70 5.05
N ILE A 117 3.28 -2.44 4.09
CA ILE A 117 3.57 -3.41 3.01
C ILE A 117 4.18 -4.69 3.62
N LEU A 118 5.10 -4.54 4.55
CA LEU A 118 5.75 -5.66 5.22
C LEU A 118 4.82 -6.38 6.20
N THR A 119 3.95 -5.65 6.92
CA THR A 119 2.88 -6.23 7.76
C THR A 119 2.00 -7.17 6.95
N ALA A 120 1.54 -6.73 5.78
CA ALA A 120 0.74 -7.60 4.91
C ALA A 120 1.53 -8.82 4.42
N ALA A 121 2.80 -8.65 4.03
CA ALA A 121 3.64 -9.74 3.56
C ALA A 121 3.95 -10.75 4.67
N VAL A 122 4.33 -10.28 5.87
CA VAL A 122 4.66 -11.13 7.03
C VAL A 122 3.42 -11.86 7.53
N GLY A 123 2.28 -11.17 7.67
CA GLY A 123 1.03 -11.79 8.12
C GLY A 123 0.60 -12.93 7.19
N ILE A 124 0.62 -12.70 5.88
CA ILE A 124 0.28 -13.73 4.88
C ILE A 124 1.30 -14.89 4.92
N SER A 125 2.60 -14.58 4.91
CA SER A 125 3.64 -15.63 4.89
C SER A 125 3.63 -16.48 6.16
N ALA A 126 3.50 -15.86 7.34
CA ALA A 126 3.42 -16.56 8.61
C ALA A 126 2.14 -17.43 8.72
N GLY A 127 1.01 -16.95 8.17
CA GLY A 127 -0.20 -17.76 8.06
C GLY A 127 0.00 -18.99 7.18
N VAL A 128 0.63 -18.85 6.03
CA VAL A 128 0.97 -19.97 5.14
C VAL A 128 1.98 -20.91 5.83
N THR A 129 2.94 -20.40 6.61
CA THR A 129 3.87 -21.20 7.40
C THR A 129 3.13 -22.10 8.40
N ALA A 130 2.08 -21.60 9.06
CA ALA A 130 1.24 -22.41 9.92
C ALA A 130 0.51 -23.53 9.15
N LEU A 131 0.02 -23.24 7.95
CA LEU A 131 -0.60 -24.23 7.07
C LEU A 131 0.39 -25.30 6.61
N THR A 132 1.56 -24.90 6.13
CA THR A 132 2.60 -25.82 5.64
C THR A 132 3.21 -26.66 6.78
N SER A 133 3.23 -26.15 8.01
CA SER A 133 3.59 -26.92 9.21
C SER A 133 2.55 -28.00 9.52
N ALA A 134 1.26 -27.71 9.31
CA ALA A 134 0.17 -28.68 9.50
C ALA A 134 0.11 -29.71 8.36
N VAL A 135 0.37 -29.29 7.14
CA VAL A 135 0.32 -30.11 5.91
C VAL A 135 1.63 -29.96 5.13
N PRO A 136 2.68 -30.74 5.47
CA PRO A 136 4.02 -30.58 4.90
C PRO A 136 4.08 -30.71 3.37
N GLY A 137 3.15 -31.46 2.75
CA GLY A 137 3.04 -31.59 1.29
C GLY A 137 2.78 -30.28 0.55
N LEU A 138 2.33 -29.24 1.23
CA LEU A 138 2.09 -27.91 0.65
C LEU A 138 3.34 -27.00 0.67
N GLN A 139 4.40 -27.39 1.35
CA GLN A 139 5.64 -26.60 1.49
C GLN A 139 6.24 -26.13 0.15
N PRO A 140 6.30 -26.95 -0.94
CA PRO A 140 6.80 -26.50 -2.25
C PRO A 140 5.96 -25.38 -2.87
N HIS A 141 4.71 -25.22 -2.46
CA HIS A 141 3.74 -24.25 -3.01
C HIS A 141 3.57 -23.00 -2.13
N THR A 142 4.44 -22.76 -1.15
CA THR A 142 4.36 -21.65 -0.19
C THR A 142 4.13 -20.30 -0.87
N LEU A 143 4.92 -19.93 -1.89
CA LEU A 143 4.76 -18.67 -2.62
C LEU A 143 3.40 -18.56 -3.31
N LEU A 144 2.97 -19.63 -3.97
CA LEU A 144 1.68 -19.65 -4.69
C LEU A 144 0.51 -19.47 -3.71
N LEU A 145 0.57 -20.11 -2.54
CA LEU A 145 -0.42 -19.96 -1.48
C LEU A 145 -0.43 -18.54 -0.93
N CYS A 146 0.74 -17.91 -0.72
CA CYS A 146 0.82 -16.51 -0.30
C CYS A 146 0.16 -15.56 -1.32
N LEU A 147 0.46 -15.73 -2.61
CA LEU A 147 -0.13 -14.90 -3.66
C LEU A 147 -1.64 -15.14 -3.82
N PHE A 148 -2.10 -16.38 -3.62
CA PHE A 148 -3.52 -16.71 -3.64
C PHE A 148 -4.28 -16.04 -2.49
N ILE A 149 -3.75 -16.10 -1.25
CA ILE A 149 -4.34 -15.41 -0.10
C ILE A 149 -4.32 -13.89 -0.31
N LEU A 150 -3.22 -13.33 -0.82
CA LEU A 150 -3.13 -11.90 -1.15
C LEU A 150 -4.22 -11.50 -2.16
N ALA A 151 -4.44 -12.30 -3.21
CA ALA A 151 -5.48 -12.04 -4.20
C ALA A 151 -6.89 -12.06 -3.58
N ILE A 152 -7.18 -13.03 -2.71
CA ILE A 152 -8.46 -13.11 -1.98
C ILE A 152 -8.65 -11.87 -1.11
N LEU A 153 -7.66 -11.51 -0.30
CA LEU A 153 -7.72 -10.32 0.56
C LEU A 153 -7.91 -9.03 -0.25
N THR A 154 -7.25 -8.92 -1.40
CA THR A 154 -7.41 -7.78 -2.30
C THR A 154 -8.85 -7.67 -2.81
N VAL A 155 -9.43 -8.77 -3.28
CA VAL A 155 -10.82 -8.78 -3.75
C VAL A 155 -11.79 -8.44 -2.62
N ILE A 156 -11.60 -9.02 -1.43
CA ILE A 156 -12.43 -8.73 -0.24
C ILE A 156 -12.37 -7.23 0.09
N ASN A 157 -11.17 -6.64 0.13
CA ASN A 157 -10.99 -5.23 0.44
C ASN A 157 -11.55 -4.30 -0.63
N LEU A 158 -11.42 -4.65 -1.92
CA LEU A 158 -12.03 -3.88 -3.02
C LEU A 158 -13.56 -3.97 -3.04
N ARG A 159 -14.13 -5.03 -2.51
CA ARG A 159 -15.60 -5.15 -2.32
C ARG A 159 -16.13 -4.23 -1.23
N GLY A 160 -15.29 -3.79 -0.31
CA GLY A 160 -15.70 -2.97 0.83
C GLY A 160 -16.71 -3.75 1.68
N VAL A 161 -16.22 -4.69 2.43
CA VAL A 161 -17.08 -5.55 3.25
C VAL A 161 -17.69 -4.72 4.37
N LYS A 162 -18.97 -4.41 4.29
CA LYS A 162 -19.74 -3.75 5.35
C LYS A 162 -19.85 -4.61 6.64
N ASP A 163 -19.59 -5.92 6.51
CA ASP A 163 -19.75 -6.91 7.59
C ASP A 163 -18.42 -7.52 8.04
N THR A 164 -17.28 -6.89 7.72
CA THR A 164 -15.95 -7.41 8.09
C THR A 164 -15.79 -7.56 9.59
N GLY A 165 -16.37 -6.68 10.40
CA GLY A 165 -16.26 -6.76 11.85
C GLY A 165 -16.70 -8.11 12.43
N THR A 166 -17.82 -8.64 11.96
CA THR A 166 -18.33 -9.95 12.43
C THR A 166 -17.51 -11.13 11.91
N ALA A 167 -17.01 -11.06 10.67
CA ALA A 167 -16.17 -12.10 10.07
C ALA A 167 -14.82 -12.26 10.78
N PHE A 168 -14.28 -11.19 11.38
CA PHE A 168 -13.02 -11.24 12.14
C PHE A 168 -13.19 -11.75 13.57
N ILE A 169 -14.40 -11.66 14.15
CA ILE A 169 -14.65 -12.04 15.55
C ILE A 169 -14.31 -13.51 15.79
N ILE A 170 -14.88 -14.41 14.99
CA ILE A 170 -14.73 -15.86 15.19
C ILE A 170 -13.26 -16.31 15.06
N PRO A 171 -12.53 -16.00 13.97
CA PRO A 171 -11.12 -16.38 13.85
C PRO A 171 -10.23 -15.81 14.96
N THR A 172 -10.47 -14.54 15.36
CA THR A 172 -9.66 -13.88 16.40
C THR A 172 -9.86 -14.54 17.77
N PHE A 173 -11.12 -14.72 18.20
CA PHE A 173 -11.37 -15.33 19.51
C PHE A 173 -11.06 -16.82 19.52
N LEU A 174 -11.15 -17.52 18.39
CA LEU A 174 -10.70 -18.90 18.27
C LEU A 174 -9.18 -18.98 18.41
N PHE A 175 -8.42 -18.08 17.75
CA PHE A 175 -6.98 -17.95 17.88
C PHE A 175 -6.56 -17.67 19.34
N ILE A 176 -7.14 -16.65 19.96
CA ILE A 176 -6.87 -16.31 21.36
C ILE A 176 -7.22 -17.49 22.28
N GLY A 177 -8.37 -18.10 22.09
CA GLY A 177 -8.86 -19.22 22.90
C GLY A 177 -7.99 -20.47 22.81
N THR A 178 -7.57 -20.83 21.58
CA THR A 178 -6.70 -22.00 21.39
C THR A 178 -5.30 -21.78 21.99
N LEU A 179 -4.72 -20.57 21.85
CA LEU A 179 -3.42 -20.25 22.43
C LEU A 179 -3.48 -20.14 23.98
N LEU A 180 -4.51 -19.52 24.53
CA LEU A 180 -4.70 -19.51 25.98
C LEU A 180 -4.87 -20.93 26.53
N THR A 181 -5.63 -21.78 25.85
CA THR A 181 -5.80 -23.20 26.22
C THR A 181 -4.46 -23.93 26.16
N LEU A 182 -3.66 -23.70 25.10
CA LEU A 182 -2.31 -24.25 24.99
C LEU A 182 -1.45 -23.84 26.19
N ILE A 183 -1.45 -22.57 26.55
CA ILE A 183 -0.65 -22.04 27.67
C ILE A 183 -1.13 -22.66 29.01
N VAL A 184 -2.44 -22.60 29.29
CA VAL A 184 -3.00 -23.11 30.55
C VAL A 184 -2.72 -24.59 30.72
N VAL A 185 -2.99 -25.41 29.71
CA VAL A 185 -2.77 -26.87 29.77
C VAL A 185 -1.29 -27.20 29.80
N GLY A 186 -0.46 -26.49 29.03
CA GLY A 186 0.98 -26.68 29.02
C GLY A 186 1.63 -26.35 30.37
N VAL A 187 1.20 -25.24 31.00
CA VAL A 187 1.61 -24.84 32.35
C VAL A 187 1.18 -25.90 33.38
N TYR A 188 -0.08 -26.34 33.34
CA TYR A 188 -0.60 -27.38 34.21
C TYR A 188 0.22 -28.68 34.10
N LYS A 189 0.46 -29.17 32.87
CA LYS A 189 1.27 -30.39 32.65
C LYS A 189 2.69 -30.22 33.12
N THR A 190 3.28 -29.03 32.97
CA THR A 190 4.64 -28.75 33.48
C THR A 190 4.71 -28.86 35.00
N TYR A 191 3.76 -28.25 35.73
CA TYR A 191 3.70 -28.36 37.18
C TYR A 191 3.40 -29.78 37.63
N ALA A 192 2.49 -30.50 36.98
CA ALA A 192 2.19 -31.89 37.26
C ALA A 192 3.40 -32.82 37.04
N ALA A 193 4.31 -32.48 36.13
CA ALA A 193 5.54 -33.23 35.84
C ALA A 193 6.77 -32.72 36.62
N GLY A 194 6.58 -31.96 37.69
CA GLY A 194 7.70 -31.46 38.51
C GLY A 194 8.64 -30.49 37.78
N GLY A 195 8.18 -29.77 36.75
CA GLY A 195 8.95 -28.81 35.99
C GLY A 195 9.59 -29.32 34.69
N HIS A 196 9.53 -30.63 34.45
CA HIS A 196 10.12 -31.30 33.27
C HIS A 196 9.06 -32.09 32.50
N PRO A 197 8.18 -31.43 31.75
CA PRO A 197 7.09 -32.10 31.04
C PRO A 197 7.64 -32.93 29.87
N LEU A 198 7.09 -34.11 29.69
CA LEU A 198 7.38 -34.94 28.52
C LEU A 198 6.44 -34.55 27.36
N PRO A 199 6.93 -34.38 26.13
CA PRO A 199 6.08 -34.10 24.98
C PRO A 199 5.18 -35.32 24.67
N VAL A 200 3.90 -35.05 24.34
CA VAL A 200 2.90 -36.06 23.98
C VAL A 200 3.25 -36.77 22.67
N SER A 201 3.86 -36.06 21.73
CA SER A 201 4.38 -36.64 20.49
C SER A 201 5.83 -36.22 20.29
N PRO A 202 6.64 -37.07 19.62
CA PRO A 202 8.04 -36.74 19.36
C PRO A 202 8.18 -35.39 18.65
N ILE A 203 9.12 -34.59 19.13
CA ILE A 203 9.52 -33.32 18.52
C ILE A 203 10.92 -33.46 17.95
N PRO A 204 11.27 -32.73 16.86
CA PRO A 204 12.63 -32.73 16.34
C PRO A 204 13.64 -32.34 17.44
N PRO A 205 14.78 -33.01 17.55
CA PRO A 205 15.81 -32.63 18.51
C PRO A 205 16.38 -31.25 18.13
N ALA A 206 16.79 -30.49 19.15
CA ALA A 206 17.50 -29.24 18.91
C ALA A 206 18.81 -29.51 18.17
N LEU A 207 19.20 -28.60 17.29
CA LEU A 207 20.48 -28.70 16.58
C LEU A 207 21.66 -28.70 17.56
N PRO A 208 22.78 -29.32 17.19
CA PRO A 208 23.98 -29.33 18.03
C PRO A 208 24.48 -27.92 18.31
N GLN A 209 24.94 -27.71 19.54
CA GLN A 209 25.50 -26.42 19.94
C GLN A 209 26.79 -26.12 19.17
N THR A 210 26.82 -25.00 18.46
CA THR A 210 28.00 -24.51 17.72
C THR A 210 28.69 -23.34 18.42
N VAL A 211 27.99 -22.65 19.34
CA VAL A 211 28.50 -21.51 20.12
C VAL A 211 28.34 -21.79 21.59
N LYS A 212 29.43 -21.67 22.36
CA LYS A 212 29.46 -22.06 23.79
C LYS A 212 28.70 -21.11 24.72
N TYR A 213 28.57 -19.84 24.39
CA TYR A 213 27.92 -18.80 25.21
C TYR A 213 27.25 -17.72 24.36
N LEU A 214 26.27 -17.06 24.96
CA LEU A 214 25.57 -15.95 24.33
C LEU A 214 26.43 -14.68 24.34
N GLY A 215 26.97 -14.30 23.18
CA GLY A 215 27.62 -12.99 23.02
C GLY A 215 26.62 -11.84 22.98
N TYR A 216 27.04 -10.66 23.43
CA TYR A 216 26.19 -9.44 23.42
C TYR A 216 25.56 -9.15 22.04
N TRP A 217 26.32 -9.39 20.98
CA TRP A 217 25.84 -9.17 19.61
C TRP A 217 24.73 -10.14 19.21
N LEU A 218 24.84 -11.41 19.59
CA LEU A 218 23.79 -12.39 19.30
C LEU A 218 22.53 -12.10 20.12
N MET A 219 22.67 -11.64 21.36
CA MET A 219 21.56 -11.21 22.21
C MET A 219 20.82 -10.02 21.59
N LEU A 220 21.56 -9.01 21.12
CA LEU A 220 20.96 -7.86 20.44
C LEU A 220 20.24 -8.24 19.13
N LYS A 221 20.79 -9.20 18.37
CA LYS A 221 20.13 -9.73 17.18
C LYS A 221 18.83 -10.46 17.53
N ALA A 222 18.83 -11.31 18.54
CA ALA A 222 17.65 -12.06 18.99
C ALA A 222 16.57 -11.11 19.54
N PHE A 223 16.96 -10.14 20.38
CA PHE A 223 16.07 -9.07 20.83
C PHE A 223 15.44 -8.31 19.65
N SER A 224 16.28 -7.83 18.73
CA SER A 224 15.84 -7.11 17.52
C SER A 224 14.86 -7.91 16.66
N SER A 225 15.05 -9.24 16.53
CA SER A 225 14.13 -10.11 15.81
C SER A 225 12.80 -10.26 16.54
N GLY A 226 12.84 -10.50 17.85
CA GLY A 226 11.65 -10.61 18.67
C GLY A 226 10.83 -9.32 18.78
N CYS A 227 11.47 -8.15 18.60
CA CYS A 227 10.79 -6.87 18.56
C CYS A 227 9.75 -6.75 17.43
N ALA A 228 9.81 -7.62 16.40
CA ALA A 228 8.75 -7.74 15.41
C ALA A 228 7.37 -8.09 16.03
N ALA A 229 7.36 -8.64 17.27
CA ALA A 229 6.13 -8.89 18.02
C ALA A 229 5.40 -7.64 18.52
N MET A 230 5.98 -6.43 18.37
CA MET A 230 5.39 -5.20 18.87
C MET A 230 4.67 -4.37 17.80
N THR A 231 4.69 -4.81 16.54
CA THR A 231 3.99 -4.11 15.44
C THR A 231 2.48 -4.24 15.58
N GLY A 232 1.74 -3.32 14.95
CA GLY A 232 0.28 -3.28 14.99
C GLY A 232 -0.34 -2.66 16.27
N VAL A 233 0.47 -2.27 17.27
CA VAL A 233 -0.03 -1.64 18.49
C VAL A 233 -0.61 -0.24 18.22
N GLU A 234 -0.11 0.45 17.18
CA GLU A 234 -0.58 1.76 16.75
C GLU A 234 -1.96 1.75 16.09
N ALA A 235 -2.43 0.60 15.58
CA ALA A 235 -3.66 0.51 14.80
C ALA A 235 -4.89 1.05 15.54
N VAL A 236 -4.98 0.85 16.88
CA VAL A 236 -6.05 1.40 17.71
C VAL A 236 -6.02 2.94 17.72
N SER A 237 -4.81 3.53 17.75
CA SER A 237 -4.63 5.00 17.71
C SER A 237 -5.02 5.60 16.35
N ASN A 238 -4.75 4.87 15.27
CA ASN A 238 -5.16 5.27 13.92
C ASN A 238 -6.68 5.20 13.74
N GLY A 239 -7.32 4.22 14.37
CA GLY A 239 -8.72 3.88 14.22
C GLY A 239 -9.68 4.50 15.25
N VAL A 240 -9.28 5.48 16.06
CA VAL A 240 -10.12 6.06 17.13
C VAL A 240 -11.50 6.53 16.64
N MET A 241 -11.55 7.10 15.43
CA MET A 241 -12.79 7.59 14.81
C MET A 241 -13.86 6.51 14.56
N ALA A 242 -13.47 5.24 14.47
CA ALA A 242 -14.41 4.13 14.26
C ALA A 242 -15.16 3.73 15.54
N PHE A 243 -14.68 4.13 16.72
CA PHE A 243 -15.33 3.80 17.98
C PHE A 243 -16.55 4.68 18.25
N GLY A 244 -17.58 4.08 18.85
CA GLY A 244 -18.74 4.82 19.34
C GLY A 244 -18.39 5.70 20.56
N GLU A 245 -19.21 6.71 20.84
CA GLU A 245 -18.98 7.62 21.98
C GLU A 245 -19.04 6.87 23.34
N PRO A 246 -18.17 7.18 24.27
CA PRO A 246 -17.00 8.11 24.19
C PRO A 246 -15.80 7.41 23.50
N ARG A 247 -15.40 7.91 22.31
CA ARG A 247 -14.43 7.27 21.41
C ARG A 247 -13.08 6.95 22.07
N ALA A 248 -12.45 7.98 22.63
CA ALA A 248 -11.13 7.84 23.26
C ALA A 248 -11.12 6.80 24.39
N LYS A 249 -12.16 6.79 25.24
CA LYS A 249 -12.27 5.82 26.34
C LYS A 249 -12.40 4.39 25.85
N ARG A 250 -13.25 4.15 24.83
CA ARG A 250 -13.44 2.82 24.24
C ARG A 250 -12.17 2.33 23.53
N ALA A 251 -11.50 3.21 22.79
CA ALA A 251 -10.22 2.91 22.15
C ALA A 251 -9.14 2.55 23.19
N GLN A 252 -9.02 3.32 24.29
CA GLN A 252 -8.09 3.02 25.39
C GLN A 252 -8.39 1.69 26.07
N GLN A 253 -9.67 1.35 26.28
CA GLN A 253 -10.08 0.05 26.83
C GLN A 253 -9.71 -1.09 25.89
N THR A 254 -10.00 -0.94 24.60
CA THR A 254 -9.64 -1.92 23.57
C THR A 254 -8.12 -2.13 23.54
N LEU A 255 -7.33 -1.06 23.48
CA LEU A 255 -5.87 -1.14 23.51
C LEU A 255 -5.38 -1.87 24.78
N THR A 256 -5.95 -1.58 25.94
CA THR A 256 -5.55 -2.22 27.20
C THR A 256 -5.79 -3.73 27.16
N ILE A 257 -6.96 -4.17 26.65
CA ILE A 257 -7.28 -5.60 26.54
C ILE A 257 -6.33 -6.30 25.55
N ILE A 258 -6.08 -5.69 24.39
CA ILE A 258 -5.15 -6.20 23.37
C ILE A 258 -3.76 -6.42 23.97
N ILE A 259 -3.23 -5.42 24.68
CA ILE A 259 -1.87 -5.49 25.25
C ILE A 259 -1.77 -6.53 26.37
N VAL A 260 -2.78 -6.62 27.23
CA VAL A 260 -2.81 -7.66 28.28
C VAL A 260 -2.82 -9.07 27.67
N ILE A 261 -3.67 -9.30 26.68
CA ILE A 261 -3.69 -10.60 25.97
C ILE A 261 -2.35 -10.86 25.29
N LEU A 262 -1.80 -9.90 24.59
CA LEU A 262 -0.51 -10.05 23.89
C LEU A 262 0.63 -10.39 24.86
N ILE A 263 0.71 -9.72 26.02
CA ILE A 263 1.69 -10.04 27.06
C ILE A 263 1.58 -11.51 27.51
N VAL A 264 0.34 -11.96 27.79
CA VAL A 264 0.09 -13.35 28.22
C VAL A 264 0.50 -14.34 27.13
N LEU A 265 0.15 -14.06 25.86
CA LEU A 265 0.47 -14.94 24.73
C LEU A 265 1.97 -15.00 24.48
N LEU A 266 2.67 -13.86 24.42
CA LEU A 266 4.12 -13.80 24.17
C LEU A 266 4.92 -14.46 25.30
N TYR A 267 4.61 -14.11 26.55
CA TYR A 267 5.31 -14.69 27.70
C TYR A 267 5.01 -16.17 27.86
N GLY A 268 3.73 -16.55 27.70
CA GLY A 268 3.29 -17.94 27.85
C GLY A 268 3.90 -18.87 26.82
N THR A 269 3.96 -18.48 25.55
CA THR A 269 4.60 -19.28 24.48
C THR A 269 6.11 -19.43 24.72
N ALA A 270 6.79 -18.35 25.09
CA ALA A 270 8.22 -18.39 25.44
C ALA A 270 8.51 -19.25 26.67
N TRP A 271 7.63 -19.17 27.69
CA TRP A 271 7.72 -19.96 28.90
C TRP A 271 7.56 -21.47 28.60
N LEU A 272 6.56 -21.82 27.77
CA LEU A 272 6.38 -23.22 27.36
C LEU A 272 7.58 -23.73 26.54
N ALA A 273 8.08 -22.92 25.58
CA ALA A 273 9.23 -23.29 24.77
C ALA A 273 10.46 -23.65 25.66
N LYS A 274 10.70 -22.85 26.70
CA LYS A 274 11.77 -23.12 27.66
C LYS A 274 11.57 -24.43 28.40
N HIS A 275 10.38 -24.67 29.00
CA HIS A 275 10.15 -25.84 29.88
C HIS A 275 10.00 -27.14 29.10
N TYR A 276 9.49 -27.12 27.88
CA TYR A 276 9.47 -28.28 26.98
C TYR A 276 10.78 -28.49 26.22
N GLY A 277 11.77 -27.58 26.36
CA GLY A 277 13.05 -27.67 25.65
C GLY A 277 12.93 -27.56 24.13
N ILE A 278 11.94 -26.77 23.64
CA ILE A 278 11.64 -26.63 22.20
C ILE A 278 12.39 -25.43 21.65
N MET A 279 13.17 -25.65 20.59
CA MET A 279 13.85 -24.62 19.81
C MET A 279 13.13 -24.36 18.49
N ALA A 280 13.33 -23.19 17.92
CA ALA A 280 12.94 -22.92 16.54
C ALA A 280 13.76 -23.80 15.59
N MET A 281 13.14 -24.20 14.47
CA MET A 281 13.81 -24.91 13.39
C MET A 281 14.36 -23.92 12.36
N ASN A 282 15.34 -24.38 11.56
CA ASN A 282 15.80 -23.60 10.42
C ASN A 282 14.78 -23.68 9.27
N PRO A 283 14.30 -22.56 8.71
CA PRO A 283 13.31 -22.55 7.63
C PRO A 283 13.76 -23.26 6.35
N ASP A 284 15.06 -23.36 6.13
CA ASP A 284 15.63 -24.01 4.94
C ASP A 284 15.76 -25.54 5.10
N GLU A 285 15.42 -26.10 6.26
CA GLU A 285 15.48 -27.55 6.51
C GLU A 285 14.23 -28.27 6.02
N THR A 286 14.43 -29.49 5.53
CA THR A 286 13.33 -30.39 5.17
C THR A 286 12.54 -30.79 6.42
N GLY A 287 11.21 -30.62 6.35
CA GLY A 287 10.32 -30.92 7.49
C GLY A 287 10.21 -29.78 8.50
N TYR A 288 10.58 -28.55 8.12
CA TYR A 288 10.39 -27.34 8.91
C TYR A 288 8.97 -27.23 9.48
N GLN A 289 8.89 -26.90 10.75
CA GLN A 289 7.67 -26.62 11.48
C GLN A 289 7.85 -25.34 12.31
N SER A 290 6.82 -24.51 12.36
CA SER A 290 6.84 -23.32 13.21
C SER A 290 6.93 -23.69 14.70
N LEU A 291 7.52 -22.81 15.50
CA LEU A 291 7.63 -22.98 16.96
C LEU A 291 6.27 -23.30 17.59
N LEU A 292 5.22 -22.61 17.15
CA LEU A 292 3.88 -22.84 17.67
C LEU A 292 3.34 -24.22 17.32
N SER A 293 3.61 -24.73 16.11
CA SER A 293 3.28 -26.09 15.69
C SER A 293 3.96 -27.13 16.60
N LEU A 294 5.25 -26.93 16.91
CA LEU A 294 6.00 -27.79 17.81
C LEU A 294 5.44 -27.76 19.24
N LEU A 295 5.09 -26.59 19.76
CA LEU A 295 4.49 -26.44 21.09
C LEU A 295 3.13 -27.14 21.19
N VAL A 296 2.24 -26.95 20.20
CA VAL A 296 0.94 -27.65 20.20
C VAL A 296 1.14 -29.18 20.10
N THR A 297 2.06 -29.62 19.27
CA THR A 297 2.42 -31.05 19.14
C THR A 297 2.93 -31.62 20.45
N ALA A 298 3.76 -30.89 21.17
CA ALA A 298 4.32 -31.35 22.45
C ALA A 298 3.26 -31.41 23.56
N VAL A 299 2.33 -30.46 23.61
CA VAL A 299 1.32 -30.39 24.68
C VAL A 299 0.12 -31.29 24.41
N PHE A 300 -0.39 -31.31 23.16
CA PHE A 300 -1.65 -31.99 22.80
C PHE A 300 -1.46 -33.18 21.83
N GLY A 301 -0.29 -33.30 21.19
CA GLY A 301 -0.11 -34.20 20.06
C GLY A 301 -0.77 -33.69 18.78
N ARG A 302 -0.73 -34.46 17.69
CA ARG A 302 -1.31 -34.14 16.39
C ARG A 302 -2.74 -34.69 16.28
N GLY A 303 -3.66 -34.11 17.07
CA GLY A 303 -5.10 -34.43 17.04
C GLY A 303 -5.95 -33.27 16.50
N TRP A 304 -7.26 -33.34 16.72
CA TRP A 304 -8.20 -32.30 16.28
C TRP A 304 -7.84 -30.90 16.81
N PHE A 305 -7.37 -30.80 18.06
CA PHE A 305 -6.96 -29.52 18.66
C PHE A 305 -5.78 -28.90 17.91
N TYR A 306 -4.81 -29.72 17.47
CA TYR A 306 -3.69 -29.25 16.66
C TYR A 306 -4.16 -28.60 15.36
N TYR A 307 -5.00 -29.29 14.58
CA TYR A 307 -5.50 -28.76 13.31
C TYR A 307 -6.41 -27.54 13.49
N THR A 308 -7.22 -27.52 14.55
CA THR A 308 -8.04 -26.35 14.90
C THR A 308 -7.15 -25.16 15.26
N THR A 309 -6.09 -25.35 16.03
CA THR A 309 -5.13 -24.30 16.38
C THR A 309 -4.41 -23.79 15.14
N MET A 310 -3.82 -24.69 14.32
CA MET A 310 -3.11 -24.26 13.10
C MET A 310 -4.05 -23.56 12.10
N GLY A 311 -5.28 -24.03 11.95
CA GLY A 311 -6.31 -23.37 11.14
C GLY A 311 -6.67 -21.98 11.67
N SER A 312 -6.82 -21.83 12.99
CA SER A 312 -7.07 -20.51 13.62
C SER A 312 -5.88 -19.55 13.44
N VAL A 313 -4.65 -20.04 13.54
CA VAL A 313 -3.42 -19.27 13.29
C VAL A 313 -3.34 -18.80 11.84
N LEU A 314 -3.59 -19.69 10.87
CA LEU A 314 -3.64 -19.35 9.45
C LEU A 314 -4.67 -18.23 9.20
N LEU A 315 -5.91 -18.43 9.67
CA LEU A 315 -6.99 -17.46 9.46
C LEU A 315 -6.69 -16.12 10.14
N ALA A 316 -6.24 -16.15 11.41
CA ALA A 316 -5.94 -14.93 12.14
C ALA A 316 -4.79 -14.15 11.48
N LEU A 317 -3.71 -14.81 11.09
CA LEU A 317 -2.56 -14.20 10.43
C LEU A 317 -2.91 -13.68 9.02
N ALA A 318 -3.66 -14.45 8.23
CA ALA A 318 -4.13 -13.97 6.94
C ALA A 318 -5.04 -12.73 7.09
N LEU A 319 -5.91 -12.74 8.09
CA LEU A 319 -6.81 -11.60 8.37
C LEU A 319 -6.08 -10.42 9.02
N SER A 320 -4.96 -10.63 9.72
CA SER A 320 -4.15 -9.54 10.27
C SER A 320 -3.59 -8.62 9.18
N ALA A 321 -3.27 -9.18 8.02
CA ALA A 321 -2.87 -8.39 6.86
C ALA A 321 -3.94 -7.34 6.45
N ASN A 322 -5.22 -7.55 6.81
CA ASN A 322 -6.30 -6.63 6.52
C ASN A 322 -6.17 -5.27 7.25
N THR A 323 -5.46 -5.21 8.38
CA THR A 323 -5.15 -3.91 9.04
C THR A 323 -4.34 -3.02 8.12
N ALA A 324 -3.34 -3.58 7.41
CA ALA A 324 -2.57 -2.87 6.40
C ALA A 324 -3.45 -2.40 5.22
N PHE A 325 -4.41 -3.22 4.78
CA PHE A 325 -5.37 -2.84 3.74
C PHE A 325 -6.34 -1.72 4.17
N ALA A 326 -6.56 -1.55 5.46
CA ALA A 326 -7.35 -0.44 6.00
C ALA A 326 -6.50 0.83 6.17
N ASP A 327 -5.30 0.72 6.72
CA ASP A 327 -4.51 1.87 7.16
C ASP A 327 -3.62 2.44 6.05
N PHE A 328 -3.00 1.62 5.20
CA PHE A 328 -2.16 2.10 4.10
C PHE A 328 -2.91 3.04 3.13
N PRO A 329 -4.13 2.71 2.63
CA PRO A 329 -4.88 3.63 1.77
C PRO A 329 -5.24 4.95 2.46
N ARG A 330 -5.50 4.93 3.77
CA ARG A 330 -5.76 6.14 4.56
C ARG A 330 -4.51 7.00 4.70
N LEU A 331 -3.36 6.37 4.96
CA LEU A 331 -2.08 7.05 5.05
C LEU A 331 -1.71 7.71 3.72
N VAL A 332 -1.71 6.97 2.60
CA VAL A 332 -1.34 7.53 1.28
C VAL A 332 -2.30 8.65 0.85
N ARG A 333 -3.59 8.56 1.22
CA ARG A 333 -4.55 9.65 1.03
C ARG A 333 -4.17 10.90 1.84
N ALA A 334 -3.83 10.74 3.12
CA ALA A 334 -3.44 11.87 3.98
C ALA A 334 -2.21 12.60 3.42
N ILE A 335 -1.25 11.85 2.91
CA ILE A 335 -0.04 12.35 2.26
C ILE A 335 -0.37 13.04 0.91
N ALA A 336 -1.29 12.44 0.12
CA ALA A 336 -1.71 12.98 -1.17
C ALA A 336 -2.51 14.29 -1.04
N ILE A 337 -3.33 14.45 0.01
CA ILE A 337 -4.03 15.72 0.32
C ILE A 337 -3.03 16.87 0.54
N GLN A 338 -1.84 16.57 1.05
CA GLN A 338 -0.77 17.55 1.24
C GLN A 338 0.15 17.68 0.00
N ASP A 339 -0.23 17.13 -1.16
CA ASP A 339 0.48 17.14 -2.44
C ASP A 339 1.83 16.38 -2.46
N TYR A 340 2.10 15.51 -1.49
CA TYR A 340 3.32 14.70 -1.48
C TYR A 340 3.21 13.37 -2.24
N LEU A 341 1.98 12.95 -2.61
CA LEU A 341 1.71 11.80 -3.47
C LEU A 341 0.73 12.19 -4.58
N PRO A 342 0.66 11.40 -5.68
CA PRO A 342 -0.30 11.65 -6.76
C PRO A 342 -1.74 11.75 -6.26
N HIS A 343 -2.50 12.72 -6.77
CA HIS A 343 -3.89 12.97 -6.36
C HIS A 343 -4.85 11.81 -6.66
N VAL A 344 -4.43 10.84 -7.48
CA VAL A 344 -5.20 9.60 -7.71
C VAL A 344 -5.50 8.84 -6.41
N PHE A 345 -4.63 8.97 -5.39
CA PHE A 345 -4.84 8.35 -4.08
C PHE A 345 -5.92 9.05 -3.23
N ILE A 346 -6.36 10.25 -3.59
CA ILE A 346 -7.47 10.95 -2.95
C ILE A 346 -8.81 10.40 -3.44
N LEU A 347 -8.84 9.89 -4.68
CA LEU A 347 -10.06 9.47 -5.34
C LEU A 347 -10.65 8.22 -4.66
N ARG A 348 -11.95 8.29 -4.38
CA ARG A 348 -12.72 7.14 -3.91
C ARG A 348 -13.23 6.32 -5.10
N GLY A 349 -13.03 5.02 -5.04
CA GLY A 349 -13.55 4.09 -6.04
C GLY A 349 -15.05 3.83 -5.91
N ARG A 350 -15.57 2.91 -6.73
CA ARG A 350 -17.01 2.56 -6.85
C ARG A 350 -17.72 2.24 -5.52
N ARG A 351 -16.99 1.82 -4.49
CA ARG A 351 -17.52 1.43 -3.18
C ARG A 351 -17.08 2.37 -2.05
N LEU A 352 -16.80 3.63 -2.38
CA LEU A 352 -16.35 4.67 -1.46
C LEU A 352 -15.01 4.38 -0.76
N LEU A 353 -14.24 3.43 -1.29
CA LEU A 353 -12.93 3.02 -0.80
C LEU A 353 -11.81 3.68 -1.61
N PHE A 354 -10.65 3.83 -1.01
CA PHE A 354 -9.44 4.33 -1.69
C PHE A 354 -8.77 3.20 -2.50
N SER A 355 -9.43 2.78 -3.58
CA SER A 355 -9.05 1.59 -4.37
C SER A 355 -7.61 1.64 -4.90
N HIS A 356 -7.11 2.82 -5.30
CA HIS A 356 -5.72 2.97 -5.77
C HIS A 356 -4.69 2.66 -4.67
N GLY A 357 -5.00 3.01 -3.41
CA GLY A 357 -4.20 2.62 -2.26
C GLY A 357 -4.18 1.10 -2.06
N VAL A 358 -5.33 0.44 -2.22
CA VAL A 358 -5.42 -1.04 -2.15
C VAL A 358 -4.59 -1.69 -3.25
N TYR A 359 -4.70 -1.21 -4.51
CA TYR A 359 -3.89 -1.73 -5.61
C TYR A 359 -2.39 -1.53 -5.38
N ALA A 360 -1.97 -0.36 -4.90
CA ALA A 360 -0.58 -0.08 -4.59
C ALA A 360 -0.04 -1.04 -3.50
N LEU A 361 -0.77 -1.19 -2.39
CA LEU A 361 -0.41 -2.13 -1.32
C LEU A 361 -0.28 -3.56 -1.86
N THR A 362 -1.29 -4.03 -2.60
CA THR A 362 -1.28 -5.39 -3.19
C THR A 362 -0.06 -5.60 -4.08
N THR A 363 0.22 -4.64 -4.97
CA THR A 363 1.33 -4.75 -5.93
C THR A 363 2.67 -4.81 -5.19
N PHE A 364 2.93 -3.90 -4.26
CA PHE A 364 4.18 -3.90 -3.50
C PHE A 364 4.31 -5.13 -2.60
N THR A 365 3.23 -5.56 -1.94
CA THR A 365 3.20 -6.80 -1.15
C THR A 365 3.51 -8.03 -2.01
N ALA A 366 2.91 -8.11 -3.22
CA ALA A 366 3.19 -9.21 -4.14
C ALA A 366 4.68 -9.23 -4.58
N ILE A 367 5.25 -8.07 -4.90
CA ILE A 367 6.67 -7.94 -5.25
C ILE A 367 7.55 -8.46 -4.09
N ILE A 368 7.28 -8.03 -2.87
CA ILE A 368 8.03 -8.46 -1.69
C ILE A 368 7.90 -9.98 -1.46
N LEU A 369 6.68 -10.53 -1.54
CA LEU A 369 6.47 -11.98 -1.42
C LEU A 369 7.22 -12.78 -2.49
N ILE A 370 7.27 -12.30 -3.73
CA ILE A 370 8.01 -12.95 -4.82
C ILE A 370 9.51 -12.90 -4.56
N LEU A 371 10.05 -11.72 -4.21
CA LEU A 371 11.48 -11.53 -3.96
C LEU A 371 11.99 -12.41 -2.81
N PHE A 372 11.21 -12.54 -1.75
CA PHE A 372 11.56 -13.31 -0.56
C PHE A 372 10.95 -14.72 -0.53
N LYS A 373 10.33 -15.17 -1.65
CA LYS A 373 9.73 -16.51 -1.84
C LYS A 373 8.67 -16.88 -0.79
N GLY A 374 8.01 -15.88 -0.17
CA GLY A 374 7.03 -16.11 0.88
C GLY A 374 7.58 -16.68 2.18
N VAL A 375 8.89 -16.57 2.44
CA VAL A 375 9.54 -17.07 3.67
C VAL A 375 9.54 -15.98 4.73
N THR A 376 8.81 -16.19 5.83
CA THR A 376 8.60 -15.23 6.92
C THR A 376 9.91 -14.74 7.53
N ASP A 377 10.84 -15.64 7.83
CA ASP A 377 12.11 -15.30 8.49
C ASP A 377 13.02 -14.38 7.66
N ARG A 378 12.86 -14.41 6.33
CA ARG A 378 13.56 -13.50 5.42
C ARG A 378 12.94 -12.09 5.36
N LEU A 379 11.66 -11.96 5.75
CA LEU A 379 10.92 -10.69 5.78
C LEU A 379 11.10 -9.94 7.11
N ILE A 380 11.23 -10.67 8.22
CA ILE A 380 11.36 -10.10 9.57
C ILE A 380 12.52 -9.09 9.72
N PRO A 381 13.71 -9.26 9.09
CA PRO A 381 14.77 -8.26 9.18
C PRO A 381 14.41 -6.88 8.65
N LEU A 382 13.51 -6.79 7.67
CA LEU A 382 13.08 -5.53 7.05
C LEU A 382 11.99 -4.83 7.85
N TYR A 383 11.19 -5.60 8.58
CA TYR A 383 9.90 -5.21 9.14
C TYR A 383 10.02 -4.22 10.31
N ALA A 384 10.88 -4.50 11.29
CA ALA A 384 10.87 -3.75 12.55
C ALA A 384 11.32 -2.28 12.45
N ILE A 385 12.11 -1.89 11.44
CA ILE A 385 12.66 -0.53 11.34
C ILE A 385 11.55 0.51 11.15
N GLY A 386 10.60 0.23 10.25
CA GLY A 386 9.50 1.14 9.94
C GLY A 386 8.66 1.44 11.17
N ALA A 387 8.22 0.40 11.86
CA ALA A 387 7.40 0.52 13.07
C ALA A 387 8.12 1.29 14.19
N PHE A 388 9.35 0.92 14.53
CA PHE A 388 10.09 1.57 15.62
C PHE A 388 10.46 3.03 15.32
N LEU A 389 10.75 3.35 14.07
CA LEU A 389 10.98 4.73 13.65
C LEU A 389 9.68 5.55 13.77
N ALA A 390 8.53 4.99 13.37
CA ALA A 390 7.24 5.63 13.52
C ALA A 390 6.87 5.80 15.00
N PHE A 391 7.13 4.81 15.86
CA PHE A 391 6.94 4.93 17.31
C PHE A 391 7.80 6.03 17.90
N THR A 392 9.08 6.08 17.54
CA THR A 392 10.01 7.11 18.04
C THR A 392 9.52 8.52 17.67
N LEU A 393 9.13 8.72 16.41
CA LEU A 393 8.64 10.02 15.95
C LEU A 393 7.29 10.40 16.57
N SER A 394 6.39 9.43 16.75
CA SER A 394 5.12 9.65 17.44
C SER A 394 5.33 10.09 18.88
N GLN A 395 6.17 9.38 19.62
CA GLN A 395 6.44 9.65 21.03
C GLN A 395 7.21 10.95 21.21
N ALA A 396 8.20 11.23 20.37
CA ALA A 396 8.89 12.52 20.36
C ALA A 396 7.93 13.67 20.04
N GLY A 397 7.03 13.48 19.07
CA GLY A 397 5.97 14.43 18.77
C GLY A 397 5.03 14.68 19.95
N MET A 398 4.66 13.62 20.69
CA MET A 398 3.84 13.74 21.90
C MET A 398 4.54 14.51 23.02
N VAL A 399 5.85 14.41 23.19
CA VAL A 399 6.61 15.24 24.13
C VAL A 399 6.44 16.73 23.80
N ILE A 400 6.58 17.06 22.51
CA ILE A 400 6.41 18.45 22.03
C ILE A 400 4.95 18.90 22.16
N HIS A 401 3.99 18.02 21.86
CA HIS A 401 2.56 18.28 22.04
C HIS A 401 2.25 18.72 23.46
N TRP A 402 2.64 17.93 24.46
CA TRP A 402 2.43 18.26 25.88
C TRP A 402 3.22 19.49 26.33
N LYS A 403 4.37 19.78 25.71
CA LYS A 403 5.15 20.99 25.97
C LYS A 403 4.44 22.26 25.49
N LYS A 404 3.79 22.21 24.32
CA LYS A 404 3.08 23.34 23.70
C LYS A 404 1.71 23.62 24.32
N GLN A 405 1.12 22.67 25.04
CA GLN A 405 -0.19 22.84 25.65
C GLN A 405 -0.11 23.88 26.80
N GLU A 406 -0.81 25.01 26.65
CA GLU A 406 -0.90 26.06 27.65
C GLU A 406 -1.93 25.69 28.74
N GLY A 407 -1.62 25.95 30.01
CA GLY A 407 -2.47 25.69 31.17
C GLY A 407 -1.88 24.68 32.17
N ASP A 408 -2.36 24.74 33.42
CA ASP A 408 -1.94 23.82 34.49
C ASP A 408 -2.69 22.49 34.40
N HIS A 409 -2.31 21.67 33.42
CA HIS A 409 -2.86 20.31 33.31
C HIS A 409 -2.18 19.40 34.35
N LYS A 410 -2.94 18.98 35.36
CA LYS A 410 -2.51 17.95 36.32
C LYS A 410 -1.99 16.73 35.55
N GLY A 411 -0.69 16.41 35.71
CA GLY A 411 -0.05 15.27 35.07
C GLY A 411 0.79 15.55 33.80
N ARG A 412 0.92 16.81 33.35
CA ARG A 412 1.73 17.20 32.17
C ARG A 412 3.17 16.66 32.27
N GLY A 413 3.82 16.82 33.43
CA GLY A 413 5.17 16.29 33.63
C GLY A 413 5.25 14.77 33.47
N TRP A 414 4.24 14.05 33.97
CA TRP A 414 4.14 12.60 33.81
C TRP A 414 3.95 12.19 32.35
N HIS A 415 3.09 12.91 31.62
CA HIS A 415 2.87 12.64 30.19
C HIS A 415 4.13 12.88 29.38
N MET A 416 4.85 13.96 29.63
CA MET A 416 6.14 14.24 28.97
C MET A 416 7.20 13.19 29.34
N PHE A 417 7.27 12.76 30.59
CA PHE A 417 8.21 11.76 31.07
C PHE A 417 7.98 10.38 30.38
N VAL A 418 6.73 9.90 30.35
CA VAL A 418 6.39 8.61 29.71
C VAL A 418 6.72 8.63 28.22
N ASN A 419 6.31 9.69 27.49
CA ASN A 419 6.61 9.78 26.06
C ASN A 419 8.11 10.01 25.82
N GLY A 420 8.81 10.73 26.70
CA GLY A 420 10.25 10.92 26.61
C GLY A 420 11.04 9.62 26.76
N ILE A 421 10.74 8.83 27.79
CA ILE A 421 11.32 7.49 27.96
C ILE A 421 10.97 6.62 26.76
N GLY A 422 9.74 6.67 26.29
CA GLY A 422 9.31 5.93 25.14
C GLY A 422 10.09 6.29 23.87
N ALA A 423 10.24 7.58 23.57
CA ALA A 423 11.01 8.06 22.41
C ALA A 423 12.47 7.62 22.48
N VAL A 424 13.10 7.68 23.66
CA VAL A 424 14.48 7.22 23.84
C VAL A 424 14.58 5.71 23.70
N ALA A 425 13.70 4.95 24.34
CA ALA A 425 13.72 3.48 24.29
C ALA A 425 13.46 2.94 22.87
N THR A 426 12.45 3.48 22.15
CA THR A 426 12.18 3.08 20.79
C THR A 426 13.23 3.59 19.80
N GLY A 427 13.83 4.75 20.04
CA GLY A 427 14.96 5.28 19.27
C GLY A 427 16.21 4.40 19.40
N ILE A 428 16.58 4.02 20.61
CA ILE A 428 17.67 3.05 20.87
C ILE A 428 17.36 1.71 20.18
N THR A 429 16.12 1.24 20.30
CA THR A 429 15.70 0.00 19.62
C THR A 429 15.81 0.12 18.10
N THR A 430 15.42 1.25 17.50
CA THR A 430 15.60 1.51 16.06
C THR A 430 17.08 1.40 15.66
N CYS A 431 17.99 2.00 16.44
CA CYS A 431 19.43 1.90 16.20
C CYS A 431 19.93 0.45 16.33
N ILE A 432 19.49 -0.30 17.37
CA ILE A 432 19.84 -1.70 17.57
C ILE A 432 19.35 -2.54 16.38
N VAL A 433 18.10 -2.37 15.95
CA VAL A 433 17.51 -3.10 14.83
C VAL A 433 18.30 -2.81 13.55
N LEU A 434 18.56 -1.54 13.26
CA LEU A 434 19.32 -1.15 12.09
C LEU A 434 20.74 -1.76 12.10
N ALA A 435 21.47 -1.62 13.20
CA ALA A 435 22.84 -2.12 13.31
C ALA A 435 22.91 -3.65 13.26
N SER A 436 22.04 -4.35 14.03
CA SER A 436 22.08 -5.79 14.17
C SER A 436 21.60 -6.55 12.94
N LYS A 437 20.67 -5.95 12.17
CA LYS A 437 20.08 -6.57 10.97
C LYS A 437 20.55 -5.95 9.65
N PHE A 438 21.46 -4.98 9.69
CA PHE A 438 21.93 -4.29 8.49
C PHE A 438 22.34 -5.26 7.40
N MET A 439 23.23 -6.20 7.70
CA MET A 439 23.71 -7.21 6.76
C MET A 439 22.67 -8.30 6.43
N SER A 440 21.58 -8.39 7.20
CA SER A 440 20.49 -9.35 6.98
C SER A 440 19.35 -8.79 6.13
N GLY A 441 19.51 -7.57 5.57
CA GLY A 441 18.53 -6.95 4.69
C GLY A 441 17.97 -5.60 5.18
N ALA A 442 18.18 -5.21 6.43
CA ALA A 442 17.68 -3.96 6.99
C ALA A 442 18.18 -2.70 6.26
N TRP A 443 19.33 -2.78 5.57
CA TRP A 443 19.86 -1.72 4.70
C TRP A 443 18.90 -1.35 3.57
N VAL A 444 18.09 -2.32 3.09
CA VAL A 444 17.08 -2.05 2.04
C VAL A 444 16.04 -1.05 2.55
N THR A 445 15.49 -1.28 3.74
CA THR A 445 14.53 -0.34 4.37
C THR A 445 15.17 1.01 4.64
N ALA A 446 16.42 1.03 5.14
CA ALA A 446 17.18 2.25 5.38
C ALA A 446 17.44 3.07 4.11
N LEU A 447 17.57 2.40 2.96
CA LEU A 447 17.74 3.04 1.65
C LEU A 447 16.39 3.48 1.05
N LEU A 448 15.34 2.67 1.19
CA LEU A 448 14.02 2.97 0.64
C LEU A 448 13.37 4.19 1.29
N ILE A 449 13.56 4.40 2.60
CA ILE A 449 12.99 5.56 3.31
C ILE A 449 13.43 6.89 2.68
N PRO A 450 14.74 7.21 2.53
CA PRO A 450 15.14 8.45 1.87
C PRO A 450 14.72 8.53 0.40
N ILE A 451 14.70 7.42 -0.34
CA ILE A 451 14.21 7.40 -1.72
C ILE A 451 12.73 7.80 -1.77
N LEU A 452 11.89 7.23 -0.90
CA LEU A 452 10.47 7.61 -0.83
C LEU A 452 10.30 9.09 -0.46
N ILE A 453 11.08 9.60 0.49
CA ILE A 453 11.04 11.02 0.86
C ILE A 453 11.41 11.91 -0.33
N LEU A 454 12.48 11.56 -1.07
CA LEU A 454 12.88 12.30 -2.26
C LEU A 454 11.79 12.28 -3.35
N LEU A 455 11.14 11.14 -3.56
CA LEU A 455 10.00 11.03 -4.48
C LEU A 455 8.82 11.90 -4.03
N MET A 456 8.47 11.87 -2.74
CA MET A 456 7.42 12.73 -2.18
C MET A 456 7.73 14.22 -2.35
N LEU A 457 8.97 14.62 -2.12
CA LEU A 457 9.41 16.01 -2.32
C LEU A 457 9.41 16.41 -3.79
N ALA A 458 9.77 15.50 -4.70
CA ALA A 458 9.70 15.75 -6.14
C ALA A 458 8.25 15.94 -6.60
N VAL A 459 7.31 15.11 -6.12
CA VAL A 459 5.87 15.25 -6.39
C VAL A 459 5.35 16.59 -5.84
N LYS A 460 5.71 16.96 -4.62
CA LYS A 460 5.33 18.26 -4.01
C LYS A 460 5.84 19.43 -4.81
N ARG A 461 7.11 19.37 -5.26
CA ARG A 461 7.71 20.43 -6.09
C ARG A 461 6.96 20.57 -7.42
N HIS A 462 6.60 19.45 -8.04
CA HIS A 462 5.81 19.44 -9.27
C HIS A 462 4.44 20.11 -9.08
N TYR A 463 3.68 19.73 -8.05
CA TYR A 463 2.37 20.35 -7.78
C TYR A 463 2.47 21.83 -7.41
N ASN A 464 3.50 22.23 -6.65
CA ASN A 464 3.72 23.64 -6.33
C ASN A 464 4.02 24.46 -7.59
N ARG A 465 4.79 23.90 -8.53
CA ARG A 465 5.04 24.53 -9.83
C ARG A 465 3.75 24.71 -10.64
N ILE A 466 2.94 23.64 -10.74
CA ILE A 466 1.64 23.72 -11.43
C ILE A 466 0.74 24.77 -10.78
N LYS A 467 0.67 24.78 -9.44
CA LYS A 467 -0.13 25.79 -8.72
C LYS A 467 0.35 27.21 -8.98
N ALA A 468 1.64 27.44 -9.03
CA ALA A 468 2.20 28.73 -9.34
C ALA A 468 1.88 29.18 -10.79
N GLU A 469 2.02 28.27 -11.75
CA GLU A 469 1.70 28.54 -13.16
C GLU A 469 0.20 28.79 -13.39
N MET A 470 -0.69 28.18 -12.58
CA MET A 470 -2.15 28.32 -12.68
C MET A 470 -2.73 29.43 -11.80
N ALA A 471 -1.95 30.02 -10.90
CA ALA A 471 -2.44 30.99 -9.91
C ALA A 471 -2.65 32.40 -10.49
N GLU A 472 -2.11 32.73 -11.65
CA GLU A 472 -2.27 34.03 -12.31
C GLU A 472 -3.62 34.11 -13.03
N CYS A 473 -4.67 34.42 -12.29
CA CYS A 473 -5.96 34.82 -12.87
C CYS A 473 -5.92 36.30 -13.21
N ALA A 474 -5.42 36.65 -14.40
CA ALA A 474 -5.64 37.97 -14.99
C ALA A 474 -7.07 38.05 -15.55
N PRO A 475 -7.67 39.25 -15.63
CA PRO A 475 -8.90 39.43 -16.39
C PRO A 475 -8.75 38.90 -17.82
N ILE A 476 -9.82 38.35 -18.39
CA ILE A 476 -9.77 37.82 -19.74
C ILE A 476 -9.25 38.89 -20.72
N ASN A 477 -8.17 38.57 -21.42
CA ASN A 477 -7.63 39.42 -22.45
C ASN A 477 -8.37 39.14 -23.77
N LEU A 478 -9.08 40.15 -24.28
CA LEU A 478 -9.83 40.10 -25.53
C LEU A 478 -9.07 40.71 -26.71
N ASP A 479 -7.86 41.22 -26.48
CA ASP A 479 -7.03 41.77 -27.53
C ASP A 479 -6.55 40.66 -28.47
N ASN A 480 -6.59 40.90 -29.78
CA ASN A 480 -6.16 39.97 -30.82
C ASN A 480 -6.86 38.60 -30.82
N LEU A 481 -8.18 38.59 -30.55
CA LEU A 481 -9.02 37.39 -30.72
C LEU A 481 -9.22 37.11 -32.21
N GLU A 482 -8.26 36.43 -32.82
CA GLU A 482 -8.36 35.95 -34.19
C GLU A 482 -8.95 34.54 -34.27
N GLN A 483 -9.63 34.24 -35.38
CA GLN A 483 -10.06 32.87 -35.65
C GLN A 483 -8.84 31.96 -35.79
N PRO A 484 -8.86 30.73 -35.21
CA PRO A 484 -7.73 29.82 -35.29
C PRO A 484 -7.48 29.41 -36.74
N LEU A 485 -6.23 29.11 -37.07
CA LEU A 485 -5.90 28.43 -38.31
C LEU A 485 -6.26 26.96 -38.15
N VAL A 486 -7.13 26.45 -39.04
CA VAL A 486 -7.63 25.08 -38.91
C VAL A 486 -6.82 24.14 -39.81
N VAL A 487 -6.31 23.04 -39.24
CA VAL A 487 -5.60 21.97 -39.95
C VAL A 487 -6.38 20.67 -39.84
N ILE A 488 -6.69 20.04 -40.99
CA ILE A 488 -7.42 18.79 -41.03
C ILE A 488 -6.59 17.74 -41.77
N PRO A 489 -6.01 16.74 -41.06
CA PRO A 489 -5.36 15.62 -41.73
C PRO A 489 -6.40 14.78 -42.47
N MET A 490 -6.19 14.54 -43.75
CA MET A 490 -7.12 13.82 -44.60
C MET A 490 -6.36 12.80 -45.47
N ALA A 491 -6.67 11.52 -45.33
CA ALA A 491 -6.10 10.48 -46.16
C ALA A 491 -6.95 10.20 -47.39
N ARG A 492 -8.26 10.34 -47.28
CA ARG A 492 -9.25 10.14 -48.35
C ARG A 492 -10.51 10.92 -48.04
N TRP A 493 -11.36 11.15 -49.08
CA TRP A 493 -12.67 11.71 -48.90
C TRP A 493 -13.68 10.66 -48.45
N ASP A 494 -14.21 10.81 -47.25
CA ASP A 494 -15.24 9.94 -46.67
C ASP A 494 -16.15 10.75 -45.73
N ARG A 495 -17.20 10.11 -45.18
CA ARG A 495 -18.15 10.76 -44.27
C ARG A 495 -17.53 11.33 -43.00
N ILE A 496 -16.42 10.75 -42.52
CA ILE A 496 -15.74 11.19 -41.31
C ILE A 496 -15.00 12.50 -41.59
N THR A 497 -14.29 12.54 -42.72
CA THR A 497 -13.51 13.69 -43.17
C THR A 497 -14.45 14.82 -43.68
N GLU A 498 -15.60 14.49 -44.31
CA GLU A 498 -16.66 15.46 -44.63
C GLU A 498 -17.13 16.16 -43.35
N LYS A 499 -17.46 15.42 -42.30
CA LYS A 499 -17.90 15.99 -41.03
C LYS A 499 -16.83 16.92 -40.44
N ALA A 500 -15.55 16.52 -40.49
CA ALA A 500 -14.45 17.34 -39.98
C ALA A 500 -14.28 18.63 -40.79
N LEU A 501 -14.35 18.55 -42.14
CA LEU A 501 -14.25 19.71 -42.99
C LEU A 501 -15.40 20.68 -42.76
N ARG A 502 -16.64 20.20 -42.71
CA ARG A 502 -17.81 21.05 -42.41
C ARG A 502 -17.65 21.77 -41.07
N PHE A 503 -17.15 21.10 -40.07
CA PHE A 503 -16.89 21.72 -38.75
C PHE A 503 -15.75 22.75 -38.83
N GLY A 504 -14.68 22.44 -39.57
CA GLY A 504 -13.57 23.38 -39.79
C GLY A 504 -14.00 24.67 -40.47
N LEU A 505 -14.84 24.58 -41.50
CA LEU A 505 -15.40 25.73 -42.20
C LEU A 505 -16.32 26.60 -41.34
N LEU A 506 -16.97 26.03 -40.32
CA LEU A 506 -17.74 26.78 -39.33
C LEU A 506 -16.82 27.49 -38.31
N MET A 507 -15.64 26.93 -38.04
CA MET A 507 -14.73 27.41 -37.00
C MET A 507 -13.83 28.55 -37.49
N SER A 508 -13.39 28.48 -38.74
CA SER A 508 -12.41 29.43 -39.29
C SER A 508 -12.62 29.69 -40.79
N LYS A 509 -12.18 30.88 -41.20
CA LYS A 509 -12.06 31.24 -42.61
C LYS A 509 -10.82 30.61 -43.26
N GLU A 510 -9.81 30.23 -42.51
CA GLU A 510 -8.59 29.62 -43.01
C GLU A 510 -8.51 28.15 -42.60
N VAL A 511 -8.84 27.28 -43.53
CA VAL A 511 -8.85 25.83 -43.35
C VAL A 511 -7.85 25.21 -44.30
N LYS A 512 -6.85 24.53 -43.74
CA LYS A 512 -5.84 23.77 -44.48
C LYS A 512 -6.11 22.30 -44.34
N VAL A 513 -6.41 21.63 -45.44
CA VAL A 513 -6.56 20.18 -45.49
C VAL A 513 -5.21 19.58 -45.87
N VAL A 514 -4.64 18.75 -45.00
CA VAL A 514 -3.29 18.20 -45.20
C VAL A 514 -3.41 16.73 -45.64
N HIS A 515 -3.00 16.48 -46.87
CA HIS A 515 -2.91 15.14 -47.46
C HIS A 515 -1.45 14.69 -47.50
N ILE A 516 -1.16 13.48 -47.00
CA ILE A 516 0.19 12.95 -47.00
C ILE A 516 0.21 11.64 -47.76
N HIS A 517 1.07 11.55 -48.77
CA HIS A 517 1.29 10.34 -49.56
C HIS A 517 2.77 9.93 -49.53
N ALA A 518 3.02 8.65 -49.68
CA ALA A 518 4.37 8.12 -49.74
C ALA A 518 4.90 8.26 -51.18
N GLU A 519 6.20 8.56 -51.34
CA GLU A 519 6.87 8.66 -52.62
C GLU A 519 6.73 7.33 -53.41
N GLY A 520 6.16 7.38 -54.61
CA GLY A 520 5.90 6.22 -55.46
C GLY A 520 4.54 5.54 -55.28
N GLU A 521 3.73 5.90 -54.28
CA GLU A 521 2.32 5.53 -54.24
C GLU A 521 1.52 6.70 -54.89
N GLY A 522 1.24 6.60 -56.16
CA GLY A 522 0.30 7.52 -56.79
C GLY A 522 -1.09 7.24 -56.25
N ASP A 523 -1.60 8.10 -55.35
CA ASP A 523 -3.01 8.13 -55.01
C ASP A 523 -3.66 9.31 -55.75
N PRO A 524 -4.19 9.10 -56.94
CA PRO A 524 -4.90 10.12 -57.72
C PRO A 524 -6.29 10.43 -57.12
N GLY A 525 -6.70 9.69 -56.06
CA GLY A 525 -8.08 9.70 -55.59
C GLY A 525 -8.55 11.02 -54.96
N LEU A 526 -7.78 11.57 -54.01
CA LEU A 526 -8.21 12.78 -53.30
C LEU A 526 -8.06 14.03 -54.19
N GLU A 527 -6.93 14.20 -54.88
CA GLU A 527 -6.68 15.35 -55.76
C GLU A 527 -7.67 15.45 -56.89
N HIS A 528 -8.03 14.30 -57.52
CA HIS A 528 -9.07 14.28 -58.60
C HIS A 528 -10.48 14.54 -58.05
N GLN A 529 -10.77 14.07 -56.83
CA GLN A 529 -12.10 14.30 -56.21
C GLN A 529 -12.22 15.67 -55.58
N TRP A 530 -11.12 16.37 -55.34
CA TRP A 530 -11.10 17.65 -54.61
C TRP A 530 -11.96 18.71 -55.27
N ASP A 531 -11.78 18.93 -56.57
CA ASP A 531 -12.55 19.96 -57.28
C ASP A 531 -14.03 19.59 -57.40
N ASP A 532 -14.37 18.36 -57.75
CA ASP A 532 -15.75 17.95 -58.00
C ASP A 532 -16.56 17.79 -56.71
N MET A 533 -15.95 17.17 -55.68
CA MET A 533 -16.68 16.83 -54.46
C MET A 533 -16.61 17.88 -53.36
N ILE A 534 -15.62 18.76 -53.38
CA ILE A 534 -15.42 19.74 -52.32
C ILE A 534 -15.52 21.17 -52.87
N MET A 535 -14.71 21.52 -53.87
CA MET A 535 -14.60 22.89 -54.33
C MET A 535 -15.83 23.34 -55.11
N ALA A 536 -16.39 22.52 -56.00
CA ALA A 536 -17.57 22.86 -56.80
C ALA A 536 -18.81 23.11 -55.93
N PRO A 537 -19.17 22.31 -54.93
CA PRO A 537 -20.26 22.62 -54.01
C PRO A 537 -20.02 23.89 -53.18
N LEU A 538 -18.77 24.14 -52.72
CA LEU A 538 -18.45 25.34 -51.95
C LEU A 538 -18.59 26.62 -52.78
N ARG A 539 -18.13 26.60 -54.04
CA ARG A 539 -18.30 27.71 -55.01
C ARG A 539 -19.77 27.97 -55.30
N ALA A 540 -20.57 26.91 -55.49
CA ALA A 540 -21.99 27.02 -55.74
C ALA A 540 -22.76 27.69 -54.59
N HIS A 541 -22.27 27.51 -53.34
CA HIS A 541 -22.85 28.13 -52.13
C HIS A 541 -22.12 29.39 -51.67
N HIS A 542 -21.19 29.94 -52.46
CA HIS A 542 -20.36 31.10 -52.10
C HIS A 542 -19.66 30.98 -50.73
N MET A 543 -19.29 29.76 -50.39
CA MET A 543 -18.55 29.47 -49.15
C MET A 543 -17.06 29.63 -49.37
N GLN A 544 -16.32 29.78 -48.27
CA GLN A 544 -14.88 29.88 -48.30
C GLN A 544 -14.24 28.56 -48.74
N GLU A 545 -13.26 28.68 -49.62
CA GLU A 545 -12.53 27.51 -50.16
C GLU A 545 -11.38 27.10 -49.22
N PRO A 546 -11.30 25.82 -48.78
CA PRO A 546 -10.17 25.32 -48.00
C PRO A 546 -8.95 25.11 -48.91
N GLU A 547 -7.75 25.28 -48.34
CA GLU A 547 -6.51 25.04 -49.04
C GLU A 547 -6.12 23.55 -48.89
N LEU A 548 -5.85 22.86 -49.99
CA LEU A 548 -5.30 21.53 -50.01
C LEU A 548 -3.76 21.60 -49.98
N VAL A 549 -3.14 21.08 -48.93
CA VAL A 549 -1.70 21.00 -48.79
C VAL A 549 -1.28 19.53 -48.93
N THR A 550 -0.54 19.24 -49.99
CA THR A 550 -0.02 17.88 -50.22
C THR A 550 1.43 17.77 -49.78
N ILE A 551 1.73 16.83 -48.88
CA ILE A 551 3.06 16.57 -48.37
C ILE A 551 3.51 15.20 -48.88
N THR A 552 4.64 15.17 -49.59
CA THR A 552 5.27 13.93 -50.05
C THR A 552 6.24 13.43 -48.97
N SER A 553 6.05 12.20 -48.51
CA SER A 553 6.94 11.58 -47.52
C SER A 553 7.80 10.52 -48.21
N SER A 554 9.13 10.65 -48.09
CA SER A 554 10.08 9.64 -48.59
C SER A 554 10.01 8.31 -47.82
N TYR A 555 9.30 8.27 -46.71
CA TYR A 555 9.08 7.09 -45.88
C TYR A 555 7.58 6.86 -45.65
N ARG A 556 7.18 5.60 -45.39
CA ARG A 556 5.78 5.27 -45.06
C ARG A 556 5.28 5.82 -43.70
N PHE A 557 6.02 6.79 -43.11
CA PHE A 557 5.64 7.48 -41.89
C PHE A 557 4.83 8.75 -42.20
N ILE A 558 3.55 8.73 -41.84
CA ILE A 558 2.61 9.85 -42.08
C ILE A 558 2.63 10.84 -40.92
N LEU A 559 2.87 10.37 -39.70
CA LEU A 559 2.66 11.18 -38.49
C LEU A 559 3.76 12.22 -38.26
N GLN A 560 5.01 11.91 -38.59
CA GLN A 560 6.13 12.82 -38.37
C GLN A 560 6.09 14.03 -39.32
N PRO A 561 5.93 13.86 -40.64
CA PRO A 561 5.79 15.01 -41.55
C PRO A 561 4.59 15.89 -41.23
N LEU A 562 3.46 15.29 -40.82
CA LEU A 562 2.29 16.04 -40.39
C LEU A 562 2.55 16.89 -39.14
N MET A 563 3.24 16.31 -38.18
CA MET A 563 3.59 17.01 -36.94
C MET A 563 4.57 18.16 -37.23
N GLU A 564 5.60 17.91 -38.04
CA GLU A 564 6.57 18.93 -38.46
C GLU A 564 5.88 20.09 -39.16
N TYR A 565 4.97 19.81 -40.09
CA TYR A 565 4.16 20.82 -40.76
C TYR A 565 3.30 21.64 -39.77
N ILE A 566 2.64 20.99 -38.83
CA ILE A 566 1.82 21.69 -37.82
C ILE A 566 2.66 22.60 -36.93
N LEU A 567 3.85 22.16 -36.52
CA LEU A 567 4.78 22.95 -35.71
C LEU A 567 5.34 24.15 -36.52
N GLU A 568 5.72 23.91 -37.78
CA GLU A 568 6.19 24.97 -38.67
C GLU A 568 5.10 26.00 -38.93
N LEU A 569 3.87 25.57 -39.18
CA LEU A 569 2.72 26.44 -39.37
C LEU A 569 2.43 27.31 -38.13
N GLU A 570 2.60 26.75 -36.94
CA GLU A 570 2.47 27.45 -35.66
C GLU A 570 3.57 28.50 -35.49
N GLU A 571 4.82 28.17 -35.84
CA GLU A 571 5.95 29.12 -35.78
C GLU A 571 5.78 30.29 -36.77
N GLN A 572 5.24 30.02 -37.98
CA GLN A 572 4.97 31.02 -38.98
C GLN A 572 3.82 31.98 -38.61
N ASN A 573 2.93 31.58 -37.67
CA ASN A 573 1.78 32.36 -37.24
C ASN A 573 1.79 32.66 -35.73
N PRO A 574 2.73 33.47 -35.22
CA PRO A 574 2.96 33.67 -33.80
C PRO A 574 1.80 34.32 -33.02
N GLY A 575 0.86 35.00 -33.71
CA GLY A 575 -0.31 35.63 -33.08
C GLY A 575 -1.57 34.77 -33.05
N ARG A 576 -1.57 33.60 -33.71
CA ARG A 576 -2.79 32.81 -33.92
C ARG A 576 -2.66 31.43 -33.32
N LYS A 577 -3.80 30.86 -32.94
CA LYS A 577 -3.85 29.45 -32.51
C LYS A 577 -4.04 28.54 -33.73
N VAL A 578 -3.39 27.37 -33.70
CA VAL A 578 -3.55 26.30 -34.69
C VAL A 578 -4.50 25.25 -34.14
N ALA A 579 -5.66 25.10 -34.75
CA ALA A 579 -6.64 24.07 -34.36
C ALA A 579 -6.51 22.84 -35.28
N VAL A 580 -6.02 21.74 -34.75
CA VAL A 580 -5.89 20.49 -35.48
C VAL A 580 -7.14 19.65 -35.25
N LEU A 581 -7.97 19.51 -36.29
CA LEU A 581 -9.18 18.70 -36.23
C LEU A 581 -8.86 17.25 -36.62
N LEU A 582 -9.04 16.34 -35.68
CA LEU A 582 -8.74 14.94 -35.88
C LEU A 582 -10.00 14.12 -36.13
N PRO A 583 -10.25 13.68 -37.39
CA PRO A 583 -11.33 12.75 -37.69
C PRO A 583 -11.06 11.39 -37.03
N GLU A 584 -11.94 10.95 -36.12
CA GLU A 584 -11.76 9.71 -35.36
C GLU A 584 -12.96 8.81 -35.48
N LEU A 585 -12.70 7.53 -35.78
CA LEU A 585 -13.71 6.49 -35.77
C LEU A 585 -13.87 5.95 -34.34
N VAL A 586 -15.07 6.06 -33.79
CA VAL A 586 -15.41 5.51 -32.47
C VAL A 586 -16.18 4.22 -32.66
N VAL A 587 -15.57 3.12 -32.21
CA VAL A 587 -16.14 1.79 -32.28
C VAL A 587 -17.00 1.46 -31.07
N ARG A 588 -17.96 0.56 -31.22
CA ARG A 588 -18.94 0.23 -30.18
C ARG A 588 -18.31 -0.52 -28.99
N HIS A 589 -17.32 -1.40 -29.26
CA HIS A 589 -16.69 -2.21 -28.23
C HIS A 589 -15.19 -1.88 -28.12
N TRP A 590 -14.67 -1.79 -26.91
CA TRP A 590 -13.28 -1.40 -26.64
C TRP A 590 -12.23 -2.29 -27.32
N TRP A 591 -12.52 -3.60 -27.50
CA TRP A 591 -11.62 -4.55 -28.16
C TRP A 591 -11.53 -4.34 -29.69
N GLU A 592 -12.56 -3.74 -30.31
CA GLU A 592 -12.55 -3.41 -31.74
C GLU A 592 -11.50 -2.33 -32.05
N ASN A 593 -11.13 -1.52 -31.06
CA ASN A 593 -10.02 -0.56 -31.20
C ASN A 593 -8.69 -1.24 -31.59
N ALA A 594 -8.47 -2.48 -31.16
CA ALA A 594 -7.27 -3.24 -31.54
C ALA A 594 -7.22 -3.61 -33.05
N LEU A 595 -8.37 -3.60 -33.73
CA LEU A 595 -8.50 -3.90 -35.15
C LEU A 595 -8.28 -2.66 -36.04
N HIS A 596 -8.30 -1.46 -35.45
CA HIS A 596 -8.17 -0.21 -36.17
C HIS A 596 -6.80 0.43 -35.96
N ASN A 597 -6.37 1.17 -36.97
CA ASN A 597 -5.08 1.86 -36.94
C ASN A 597 -5.18 3.09 -36.01
N GLN A 598 -4.49 3.04 -34.89
CA GLN A 598 -4.51 4.05 -33.81
C GLN A 598 -3.73 5.36 -34.17
N ARG A 599 -3.56 5.67 -35.45
CA ARG A 599 -2.77 6.84 -35.92
C ARG A 599 -3.28 8.16 -35.34
N VAL A 600 -4.60 8.35 -35.24
CA VAL A 600 -5.22 9.56 -34.69
C VAL A 600 -4.85 9.71 -33.21
N GLN A 601 -4.93 8.64 -32.42
CA GLN A 601 -4.57 8.67 -31.01
C GLN A 601 -3.09 8.94 -30.77
N LEU A 602 -2.24 8.35 -31.62
CA LEU A 602 -0.81 8.57 -31.57
C LEU A 602 -0.45 10.01 -31.97
N LEU A 603 -1.09 10.57 -33.01
CA LEU A 603 -0.90 11.96 -33.40
C LEU A 603 -1.33 12.93 -32.29
N LYS A 604 -2.48 12.66 -31.66
CA LYS A 604 -2.95 13.44 -30.52
C LYS A 604 -1.94 13.43 -29.37
N LEU A 605 -1.39 12.25 -29.04
CA LEU A 605 -0.37 12.12 -28.01
C LEU A 605 0.91 12.89 -28.38
N LEU A 606 1.37 12.76 -29.62
CA LEU A 606 2.57 13.46 -30.11
C LEU A 606 2.40 14.98 -30.07
N LEU A 607 1.25 15.51 -30.48
CA LEU A 607 0.94 16.92 -30.42
C LEU A 607 0.83 17.44 -28.97
N LEU A 608 0.33 16.63 -28.03
CA LEU A 608 0.29 16.99 -26.60
C LEU A 608 1.69 16.99 -25.96
N VAL A 609 2.59 16.12 -26.42
CA VAL A 609 3.95 16.00 -25.85
C VAL A 609 4.94 17.01 -26.48
N ARG A 610 4.83 17.26 -27.78
CA ARG A 610 5.77 18.11 -28.53
C ARG A 610 5.20 19.49 -28.90
N GLY A 611 3.89 19.66 -28.84
CA GLY A 611 3.23 20.93 -29.10
C GLY A 611 3.38 21.91 -27.92
N ASN A 612 2.81 23.09 -28.12
CA ASN A 612 2.78 24.16 -27.12
C ASN A 612 1.33 24.65 -26.87
N GLN A 613 1.19 25.72 -26.09
CA GLN A 613 -0.13 26.28 -25.71
C GLN A 613 -0.91 26.90 -26.88
N ARG A 614 -0.29 27.09 -28.06
CA ARG A 614 -0.96 27.63 -29.24
C ARG A 614 -1.58 26.56 -30.13
N ILE A 615 -1.22 25.27 -29.94
CA ILE A 615 -1.81 24.17 -30.67
C ILE A 615 -2.98 23.59 -29.88
N VAL A 616 -4.15 23.61 -30.50
CA VAL A 616 -5.41 23.08 -29.94
C VAL A 616 -5.82 21.85 -30.74
N VAL A 617 -5.99 20.73 -30.07
CA VAL A 617 -6.44 19.48 -30.71
C VAL A 617 -7.94 19.31 -30.51
N VAL A 618 -8.68 19.22 -31.60
CA VAL A 618 -10.15 19.05 -31.61
C VAL A 618 -10.47 17.68 -32.20
N ASN A 619 -11.09 16.84 -31.42
CA ASN A 619 -11.49 15.50 -31.85
C ASN A 619 -12.87 15.53 -32.52
N ILE A 620 -12.99 14.98 -33.73
CA ILE A 620 -14.24 14.90 -34.47
C ILE A 620 -14.68 13.44 -34.57
N PRO A 621 -15.48 12.95 -33.59
CA PRO A 621 -15.84 11.55 -33.54
C PRO A 621 -16.92 11.17 -34.56
N TRP A 622 -16.77 10.00 -35.14
CA TRP A 622 -17.79 9.30 -35.89
C TRP A 622 -18.11 7.96 -35.22
N TYR A 623 -19.35 7.82 -34.78
CA TYR A 623 -19.79 6.60 -34.07
C TYR A 623 -20.34 5.58 -35.06
N LEU A 624 -19.88 4.31 -34.93
CA LEU A 624 -20.39 3.15 -35.68
C LEU A 624 -21.63 2.56 -35.03
#